data_a7994d546064f2c93a58edf5a234426f
#
_entry.id   a7994d546064f2c93a58edf5a234426f
#
_cell.length_a   1.000
_cell.length_b   1.000
_cell.length_c   1.000
_cell.angle_alpha   90.00
_cell.angle_beta   90.00
_cell.angle_gamma   90.00
#
_symmetry.space_group_name_H-M   'P 1'
#
loop_
_entity.id
_entity.type
_entity.pdbx_description
1 polymer ?
#
loop_
_entity_poly.entity_id
_entity_poly.type
_entity_poly.pdbx_seq_one_letter_code
_entity_poly.pdbx_strand_id
1 'polypeptide(L)'
;MQRKIRLMIGILIMTGLIAGCWKVSKNLQKELKEEMETIGEAEKSDRIVVLDAGHGGTDSGKVGINGVKEKDINLTITNSVKKILEKENIQVIMTRETDEQLAQSKVEDLKYRVKIMNEVSPILAVSIHQNSYHEENVFGAQVFYYQTSTEGEKAAGIIQDALQKVNPDNTKKIKANDTYYI
;
A
#
# COMPACT_ATOMS: atom_id res chain seq x y z
N MET A 1 -30.20 65.21 1.66
CA MET A 1 -30.42 64.23 0.56
C MET A 1 -29.11 63.71 0.01
N GLN A 2 -28.17 64.55 -0.35
CA GLN A 2 -26.86 64.16 -0.93
C GLN A 2 -26.01 63.24 -0.02
N ARG A 3 -26.01 63.42 1.31
CA ARG A 3 -25.23 62.56 2.25
C ARG A 3 -25.72 61.12 2.27
N LYS A 4 -27.04 60.89 2.20
CA LYS A 4 -27.60 59.53 2.12
C LYS A 4 -27.27 58.84 0.80
N ILE A 5 -27.27 59.57 -0.31
CA ILE A 5 -26.93 59.05 -1.64
C ILE A 5 -25.45 58.62 -1.69
N ARG A 6 -24.51 59.43 -1.17
CA ARG A 6 -23.09 59.08 -1.08
C ARG A 6 -22.87 57.85 -0.22
N LEU A 7 -23.61 57.70 0.90
CA LEU A 7 -23.51 56.52 1.75
C LEU A 7 -24.01 55.27 1.02
N MET A 8 -25.10 55.33 0.30
CA MET A 8 -25.64 54.21 -0.49
C MET A 8 -24.69 53.78 -1.61
N ILE A 9 -24.08 54.74 -2.31
CA ILE A 9 -23.07 54.46 -3.33
C ILE A 9 -21.84 53.77 -2.72
N GLY A 10 -21.36 54.25 -1.55
CA GLY A 10 -20.24 53.60 -0.83
C GLY A 10 -20.54 52.16 -0.43
N ILE A 11 -21.75 51.89 0.07
CA ILE A 11 -22.20 50.52 0.42
C ILE A 11 -22.25 49.63 -0.83
N LEU A 12 -22.78 50.11 -1.94
CA LEU A 12 -22.84 49.36 -3.21
C LEU A 12 -21.44 49.01 -3.74
N ILE A 13 -20.49 49.94 -3.68
CA ILE A 13 -19.12 49.69 -4.09
C ILE A 13 -18.48 48.65 -3.17
N MET A 14 -18.64 48.77 -1.86
CA MET A 14 -18.09 47.80 -0.89
C MET A 14 -18.68 46.39 -1.08
N THR A 15 -19.99 46.27 -1.29
CA THR A 15 -20.61 44.96 -1.55
C THR A 15 -20.12 44.34 -2.86
N GLY A 16 -19.93 45.15 -3.90
CA GLY A 16 -19.33 44.70 -5.17
C GLY A 16 -17.89 44.19 -5.02
N LEU A 17 -17.07 44.92 -4.24
CA LEU A 17 -15.68 44.48 -3.95
C LEU A 17 -15.67 43.20 -3.14
N ILE A 18 -16.50 43.05 -2.13
CA ILE A 18 -16.59 41.83 -1.31
C ILE A 18 -17.02 40.64 -2.18
N ALA A 19 -18.04 40.82 -3.04
CA ALA A 19 -18.49 39.76 -3.96
C ALA A 19 -17.39 39.38 -4.98
N GLY A 20 -16.63 40.35 -5.49
CA GLY A 20 -15.50 40.15 -6.37
C GLY A 20 -14.39 39.35 -5.70
N CYS A 21 -13.97 39.75 -4.49
CA CYS A 21 -12.96 39.05 -3.71
C CYS A 21 -13.40 37.60 -3.38
N TRP A 22 -14.65 37.38 -3.04
CA TRP A 22 -15.18 36.07 -2.75
C TRP A 22 -15.16 35.15 -3.98
N LYS A 23 -15.52 35.68 -5.16
CA LYS A 23 -15.44 34.93 -6.43
C LYS A 23 -14.01 34.55 -6.79
N VAL A 24 -13.06 35.48 -6.66
CA VAL A 24 -11.63 35.23 -6.91
C VAL A 24 -11.10 34.18 -5.92
N SER A 25 -11.41 34.29 -4.64
CA SER A 25 -11.02 33.32 -3.62
C SER A 25 -11.54 31.92 -3.92
N LYS A 26 -12.81 31.78 -4.33
CA LYS A 26 -13.37 30.48 -4.73
C LYS A 26 -12.69 29.88 -5.97
N ASN A 27 -12.41 30.71 -6.97
CA ASN A 27 -11.71 30.23 -8.17
C ASN A 27 -10.29 29.76 -7.84
N LEU A 28 -9.54 30.53 -7.03
CA LEU A 28 -8.20 30.15 -6.60
C LEU A 28 -8.20 28.87 -5.78
N GLN A 29 -9.16 28.69 -4.87
CA GLN A 29 -9.31 27.43 -4.12
C GLN A 29 -9.61 26.25 -5.02
N LYS A 30 -10.39 26.44 -6.09
CA LYS A 30 -10.67 25.39 -7.06
C LYS A 30 -9.44 25.01 -7.87
N GLU A 31 -8.70 25.99 -8.38
CA GLU A 31 -7.46 25.77 -9.12
C GLU A 31 -6.38 25.06 -8.26
N LEU A 32 -6.19 25.52 -7.01
CA LEU A 32 -5.25 24.87 -6.08
C LEU A 32 -5.66 23.43 -5.77
N LYS A 33 -6.95 23.15 -5.65
CA LYS A 33 -7.43 21.80 -5.41
C LYS A 33 -7.19 20.88 -6.62
N GLU A 34 -7.50 21.37 -7.82
CA GLU A 34 -7.25 20.63 -9.08
C GLU A 34 -5.74 20.38 -9.29
N GLU A 35 -4.89 21.35 -8.99
CA GLU A 35 -3.44 21.22 -9.07
C GLU A 35 -2.91 20.21 -8.04
N MET A 36 -3.39 20.26 -6.79
CA MET A 36 -3.02 19.29 -5.75
C MET A 36 -3.50 17.87 -6.08
N GLU A 37 -4.70 17.71 -6.64
CA GLU A 37 -5.21 16.41 -7.09
C GLU A 37 -4.34 15.86 -8.25
N THR A 38 -3.98 16.70 -9.22
CA THR A 38 -3.13 16.31 -10.37
C THR A 38 -1.72 15.92 -9.92
N ILE A 39 -1.11 16.66 -8.99
CA ILE A 39 0.20 16.33 -8.41
C ILE A 39 0.11 15.02 -7.62
N GLY A 40 -0.93 14.84 -6.81
CA GLY A 40 -1.15 13.62 -6.04
C GLY A 40 -1.37 12.38 -6.92
N GLU A 41 -2.07 12.51 -8.05
CA GLU A 41 -2.25 11.43 -9.00
C GLU A 41 -0.96 11.10 -9.78
N ALA A 42 -0.19 12.10 -10.19
CA ALA A 42 1.09 11.91 -10.88
C ALA A 42 2.12 11.25 -9.95
N GLU A 43 2.26 11.71 -8.70
CA GLU A 43 3.14 11.07 -7.71
C GLU A 43 2.69 9.65 -7.35
N LYS A 44 1.38 9.40 -7.33
CA LYS A 44 0.81 8.07 -7.02
C LYS A 44 1.05 7.07 -8.15
N SER A 45 1.09 7.51 -9.42
CA SER A 45 1.27 6.63 -10.57
C SER A 45 2.69 6.04 -10.68
N ASP A 46 3.70 6.75 -10.19
CA ASP A 46 5.09 6.33 -10.31
C ASP A 46 5.59 5.42 -9.17
N ARG A 47 4.79 5.26 -8.10
CA ARG A 47 5.17 4.51 -6.89
C ARG A 47 4.16 3.42 -6.58
N ILE A 48 4.16 2.39 -7.42
CA ILE A 48 3.27 1.24 -7.25
C ILE A 48 3.98 0.13 -6.47
N VAL A 49 3.36 -0.36 -5.42
CA VAL A 49 3.77 -1.55 -4.67
C VAL A 49 2.70 -2.63 -4.85
N VAL A 50 3.12 -3.84 -5.20
CA VAL A 50 2.23 -5.00 -5.18
C VAL A 50 2.41 -5.76 -3.87
N LEU A 51 1.30 -5.99 -3.17
CA LEU A 51 1.26 -6.82 -1.98
C LEU A 51 0.50 -8.11 -2.27
N ASP A 52 1.14 -9.22 -1.99
CA ASP A 52 0.56 -10.55 -2.13
C ASP A 52 0.23 -11.14 -0.76
N ALA A 53 -1.04 -11.39 -0.50
CA ALA A 53 -1.47 -12.14 0.67
C ALA A 53 -1.49 -13.63 0.31
N GLY A 54 -0.46 -14.37 0.70
CA GLY A 54 -0.31 -15.78 0.35
C GLY A 54 -1.52 -16.64 0.73
N HIS A 55 -1.79 -17.69 -0.06
CA HIS A 55 -2.96 -18.58 0.07
C HIS A 55 -4.29 -17.85 -0.17
N GLY A 56 -5.43 -18.48 0.15
CA GLY A 56 -6.78 -17.94 -0.01
C GLY A 56 -7.80 -19.01 -0.40
N GLY A 57 -9.08 -18.72 -0.19
CA GLY A 57 -10.17 -19.61 -0.53
C GLY A 57 -10.03 -20.99 0.09
N THR A 58 -9.96 -22.03 -0.74
CA THR A 58 -9.79 -23.42 -0.29
C THR A 58 -8.38 -23.76 0.19
N ASP A 59 -7.36 -22.96 -0.19
CA ASP A 59 -6.01 -23.11 0.31
C ASP A 59 -5.83 -22.33 1.62
N SER A 60 -5.91 -23.03 2.74
CA SER A 60 -5.72 -22.42 4.07
C SER A 60 -4.28 -22.03 4.38
N GLY A 61 -3.28 -22.50 3.59
CA GLY A 61 -1.89 -22.51 4.03
C GLY A 61 -1.70 -23.41 5.25
N LYS A 62 -0.78 -23.08 6.13
CA LYS A 62 -0.62 -23.77 7.41
C LYS A 62 -1.77 -23.44 8.36
N VAL A 63 -2.11 -24.41 9.20
CA VAL A 63 -3.09 -24.22 10.29
C VAL A 63 -2.34 -24.33 11.61
N GLY A 64 -2.42 -23.30 12.41
CA GLY A 64 -1.81 -23.27 13.72
C GLY A 64 -2.48 -24.23 14.71
N ILE A 65 -1.82 -24.53 15.80
CA ILE A 65 -2.33 -25.40 16.86
C ILE A 65 -3.65 -24.87 17.49
N ASN A 66 -3.87 -23.58 17.36
CA ASN A 66 -5.09 -22.88 17.82
C ASN A 66 -6.18 -22.81 16.74
N GLY A 67 -6.00 -23.49 15.60
CA GLY A 67 -6.94 -23.50 14.48
C GLY A 67 -6.90 -22.27 13.56
N VAL A 68 -6.05 -21.29 13.82
CA VAL A 68 -5.90 -20.11 12.97
C VAL A 68 -5.21 -20.49 11.65
N LYS A 69 -5.76 -20.03 10.55
CA LYS A 69 -5.25 -20.33 9.21
C LYS A 69 -4.26 -19.26 8.75
N GLU A 70 -3.21 -19.68 8.09
CA GLU A 70 -2.19 -18.80 7.52
C GLU A 70 -2.76 -17.73 6.59
N LYS A 71 -3.70 -18.13 5.70
CA LYS A 71 -4.35 -17.23 4.75
C LYS A 71 -5.02 -16.02 5.42
N ASP A 72 -5.60 -16.20 6.61
CA ASP A 72 -6.34 -15.15 7.34
C ASP A 72 -5.36 -14.16 7.98
N ILE A 73 -4.25 -14.67 8.52
CA ILE A 73 -3.16 -13.85 9.05
C ILE A 73 -2.52 -13.05 7.93
N ASN A 74 -2.19 -13.69 6.80
CA ASN A 74 -1.56 -13.04 5.65
C ASN A 74 -2.44 -11.89 5.14
N LEU A 75 -3.73 -12.10 4.97
CA LEU A 75 -4.66 -11.07 4.53
C LEU A 75 -4.75 -9.90 5.53
N THR A 76 -4.77 -10.20 6.81
CA THR A 76 -4.83 -9.18 7.88
C THR A 76 -3.58 -8.30 7.88
N ILE A 77 -2.40 -8.90 7.78
CA ILE A 77 -1.12 -8.18 7.72
C ILE A 77 -1.06 -7.35 6.44
N THR A 78 -1.37 -7.95 5.29
CA THR A 78 -1.32 -7.27 3.99
C THR A 78 -2.24 -6.04 3.96
N ASN A 79 -3.47 -6.16 4.46
CA ASN A 79 -4.40 -5.03 4.59
C ASN A 79 -3.87 -3.92 5.51
N SER A 80 -3.15 -4.29 6.56
CA SER A 80 -2.55 -3.32 7.49
C SER A 80 -1.40 -2.57 6.82
N VAL A 81 -0.54 -3.28 6.08
CA VAL A 81 0.56 -2.69 5.30
C VAL A 81 0.01 -1.78 4.20
N LYS A 82 -1.01 -2.23 3.44
CA LYS A 82 -1.69 -1.40 2.42
C LYS A 82 -2.11 -0.05 3.00
N LYS A 83 -2.84 -0.05 4.12
CA LYS A 83 -3.32 1.18 4.76
C LYS A 83 -2.20 2.15 5.16
N ILE A 84 -1.03 1.62 5.54
CA ILE A 84 0.12 2.44 5.91
C ILE A 84 0.75 3.05 4.66
N LEU A 85 0.99 2.24 3.62
CA LEU A 85 1.60 2.71 2.37
C LEU A 85 0.74 3.75 1.65
N GLU A 86 -0.59 3.54 1.62
CA GLU A 86 -1.52 4.50 1.00
C GLU A 86 -1.53 5.86 1.72
N LYS A 87 -1.30 5.91 3.03
CA LYS A 87 -1.13 7.19 3.77
C LYS A 87 0.14 7.94 3.38
N GLU A 88 1.15 7.23 2.87
CA GLU A 88 2.39 7.79 2.37
C GLU A 88 2.35 8.07 0.84
N ASN A 89 1.14 8.16 0.26
CA ASN A 89 0.91 8.38 -1.17
C ASN A 89 1.57 7.32 -2.07
N ILE A 90 1.65 6.07 -1.60
CA ILE A 90 2.10 4.92 -2.38
C ILE A 90 0.87 4.18 -2.89
N GLN A 91 0.77 3.99 -4.19
CA GLN A 91 -0.29 3.18 -4.76
C GLN A 91 -0.05 1.70 -4.44
N VAL A 92 -1.05 1.04 -3.86
CA VAL A 92 -0.96 -0.38 -3.52
C VAL A 92 -1.95 -1.19 -4.33
N ILE A 93 -1.44 -2.24 -4.99
CA ILE A 93 -2.25 -3.26 -5.65
C ILE A 93 -2.08 -4.56 -4.87
N MET A 94 -3.19 -5.18 -4.50
CA MET A 94 -3.18 -6.48 -3.84
C MET A 94 -3.52 -7.58 -4.82
N THR A 95 -2.89 -8.74 -4.67
CA THR A 95 -3.23 -9.93 -5.47
C THR A 95 -4.62 -10.46 -5.13
N ARG A 96 -5.03 -10.35 -3.86
CA ARG A 96 -6.40 -10.59 -3.38
C ARG A 96 -6.75 -9.63 -2.24
N GLU A 97 -8.00 -9.22 -2.17
CA GLU A 97 -8.50 -8.32 -1.11
C GLU A 97 -9.45 -9.01 -0.13
N THR A 98 -9.92 -10.20 -0.48
CA THR A 98 -10.86 -11.02 0.31
C THR A 98 -10.31 -12.42 0.52
N ASP A 99 -11.07 -13.30 1.21
CA ASP A 99 -10.74 -14.71 1.33
C ASP A 99 -11.13 -15.48 0.06
N GLU A 100 -10.38 -15.23 -1.00
CA GLU A 100 -10.54 -15.87 -2.31
C GLU A 100 -9.23 -16.46 -2.81
N GLN A 101 -9.33 -17.43 -3.70
CA GLN A 101 -8.23 -17.88 -4.54
C GLN A 101 -8.47 -17.43 -5.97
N LEU A 102 -7.40 -17.14 -6.70
CA LEU A 102 -7.47 -16.58 -8.06
C LEU A 102 -7.73 -17.64 -9.13
N ALA A 103 -7.56 -18.92 -8.79
CA ALA A 103 -7.82 -20.06 -9.67
C ALA A 103 -8.15 -21.33 -8.87
N GLN A 104 -8.66 -22.35 -9.57
CA GLN A 104 -9.09 -23.61 -8.93
C GLN A 104 -7.90 -24.47 -8.44
N SER A 105 -6.76 -24.43 -9.12
CA SER A 105 -5.56 -25.14 -8.72
C SER A 105 -4.52 -24.21 -8.13
N LYS A 106 -3.73 -24.71 -7.17
CA LYS A 106 -2.62 -23.95 -6.55
C LYS A 106 -1.62 -23.42 -7.57
N VAL A 107 -1.30 -24.23 -8.59
CA VAL A 107 -0.34 -23.84 -9.62
C VAL A 107 -0.87 -22.70 -10.47
N GLU A 108 -2.14 -22.76 -10.84
CA GLU A 108 -2.77 -21.66 -11.60
C GLU A 108 -2.92 -20.40 -10.74
N ASP A 109 -3.29 -20.55 -9.47
CA ASP A 109 -3.38 -19.44 -8.53
C ASP A 109 -2.04 -18.69 -8.43
N LEU A 110 -0.93 -19.41 -8.24
CA LEU A 110 0.42 -18.82 -8.24
C LEU A 110 0.75 -18.12 -9.56
N LYS A 111 0.40 -18.71 -10.71
CA LYS A 111 0.60 -18.08 -12.02
C LYS A 111 -0.17 -16.77 -12.17
N TYR A 112 -1.41 -16.72 -11.67
CA TYR A 112 -2.19 -15.48 -11.68
C TYR A 112 -1.59 -14.40 -10.81
N ARG A 113 -1.07 -14.73 -9.63
CA ARG A 113 -0.36 -13.78 -8.74
C ARG A 113 0.86 -13.19 -9.44
N VAL A 114 1.70 -14.05 -10.02
CA VAL A 114 2.87 -13.61 -10.81
C VAL A 114 2.46 -12.75 -12.00
N LYS A 115 1.36 -13.11 -12.69
CA LYS A 115 0.84 -12.33 -13.80
C LYS A 115 0.46 -10.92 -13.37
N ILE A 116 -0.29 -10.76 -12.27
CA ILE A 116 -0.63 -9.44 -11.70
C ILE A 116 0.63 -8.63 -11.42
N MET A 117 1.64 -9.21 -10.77
CA MET A 117 2.90 -8.53 -10.47
C MET A 117 3.62 -8.05 -11.73
N ASN A 118 3.69 -8.90 -12.76
CA ASN A 118 4.39 -8.59 -14.01
C ASN A 118 3.64 -7.54 -14.85
N GLU A 119 2.31 -7.58 -14.90
CA GLU A 119 1.50 -6.63 -15.66
C GLU A 119 1.53 -5.22 -15.06
N VAL A 120 1.64 -5.13 -13.76
CA VAL A 120 1.68 -3.86 -13.03
C VAL A 120 3.06 -3.20 -13.11
N SER A 121 4.13 -3.99 -13.27
CA SER A 121 5.52 -3.50 -13.24
C SER A 121 5.81 -2.61 -12.01
N PRO A 122 5.59 -3.10 -10.78
CA PRO A 122 5.71 -2.29 -9.57
C PRO A 122 7.19 -1.98 -9.24
N ILE A 123 7.42 -0.94 -8.43
CA ILE A 123 8.76 -0.69 -7.87
C ILE A 123 9.18 -1.76 -6.85
N LEU A 124 8.19 -2.41 -6.22
CA LEU A 124 8.40 -3.49 -5.26
C LEU A 124 7.17 -4.41 -5.23
N ALA A 125 7.40 -5.72 -5.25
CA ALA A 125 6.40 -6.73 -4.94
C ALA A 125 6.80 -7.46 -3.66
N VAL A 126 5.85 -7.65 -2.74
CA VAL A 126 6.07 -8.31 -1.45
C VAL A 126 4.98 -9.35 -1.23
N SER A 127 5.39 -10.61 -1.09
CA SER A 127 4.50 -11.70 -0.68
C SER A 127 4.62 -11.96 0.81
N ILE A 128 3.48 -12.15 1.48
CA ILE A 128 3.38 -12.33 2.93
C ILE A 128 2.87 -13.73 3.23
N HIS A 129 3.67 -14.48 3.97
CA HIS A 129 3.45 -15.85 4.39
C HIS A 129 3.79 -16.07 5.86
N GLN A 130 3.26 -17.15 6.46
CA GLN A 130 3.67 -17.63 7.77
C GLN A 130 4.45 -18.93 7.60
N ASN A 131 5.72 -18.93 8.01
CA ASN A 131 6.50 -20.16 8.06
C ASN A 131 6.07 -21.03 9.25
N SER A 132 6.26 -22.34 9.12
CA SER A 132 6.09 -23.26 10.23
C SER A 132 7.30 -24.14 10.40
N TYR A 133 7.67 -24.40 11.64
CA TYR A 133 8.72 -25.31 12.03
C TYR A 133 8.18 -26.35 13.03
N HIS A 134 8.89 -27.46 13.16
CA HIS A 134 8.56 -28.49 14.15
C HIS A 134 9.07 -28.15 15.55
N GLU A 135 10.02 -27.22 15.65
CA GLU A 135 10.65 -26.82 16.89
C GLU A 135 10.10 -25.48 17.34
N GLU A 136 9.66 -25.40 18.58
CA GLU A 136 9.04 -24.18 19.18
C GLU A 136 10.05 -23.03 19.35
N ASN A 137 11.35 -23.32 19.42
CA ASN A 137 12.41 -22.33 19.55
C ASN A 137 12.75 -21.63 18.23
N VAL A 138 12.20 -22.06 17.09
CA VAL A 138 12.39 -21.42 15.79
C VAL A 138 11.32 -20.37 15.58
N PHE A 139 11.69 -19.12 15.78
CA PHE A 139 10.80 -17.97 15.66
C PHE A 139 11.47 -16.80 14.93
N GLY A 140 10.71 -15.73 14.70
CA GLY A 140 11.19 -14.50 14.08
C GLY A 140 10.87 -14.42 12.59
N ALA A 141 10.53 -13.23 12.15
CA ALA A 141 10.27 -12.95 10.74
C ALA A 141 11.56 -12.98 9.92
N GLN A 142 11.47 -13.52 8.71
CA GLN A 142 12.61 -13.64 7.80
C GLN A 142 12.19 -13.17 6.41
N VAL A 143 13.03 -12.34 5.78
CA VAL A 143 12.81 -11.88 4.43
C VAL A 143 13.61 -12.74 3.45
N PHE A 144 12.92 -13.19 2.41
CA PHE A 144 13.51 -13.90 1.28
C PHE A 144 13.54 -12.97 0.07
N TYR A 145 14.53 -13.13 -0.78
CA TYR A 145 14.64 -12.38 -2.03
C TYR A 145 15.08 -13.30 -3.17
N TYR A 146 14.73 -12.91 -4.40
CA TYR A 146 15.13 -13.70 -5.56
C TYR A 146 16.64 -13.59 -5.78
N GLN A 147 17.30 -14.72 -5.87
CA GLN A 147 18.77 -14.87 -5.79
C GLN A 147 19.55 -13.97 -6.74
N THR A 148 19.02 -13.68 -7.93
CA THR A 148 19.69 -12.84 -8.93
C THR A 148 19.27 -11.36 -8.87
N SER A 149 18.38 -10.97 -7.93
CA SER A 149 17.89 -9.61 -7.80
C SER A 149 18.70 -8.79 -6.79
N THR A 150 19.59 -7.96 -7.31
CA THR A 150 20.38 -7.02 -6.47
C THR A 150 19.50 -6.01 -5.74
N GLU A 151 18.46 -5.50 -6.40
CA GLU A 151 17.53 -4.56 -5.77
C GLU A 151 16.61 -5.26 -4.76
N GLY A 152 16.23 -6.51 -5.06
CA GLY A 152 15.51 -7.36 -4.11
C GLY A 152 16.33 -7.64 -2.83
N GLU A 153 17.63 -7.88 -2.96
CA GLU A 153 18.53 -8.07 -1.81
C GLU A 153 18.59 -6.82 -0.93
N LYS A 154 18.74 -5.63 -1.54
CA LYS A 154 18.75 -4.36 -0.82
C LYS A 154 17.42 -4.11 -0.09
N ALA A 155 16.29 -4.29 -0.77
CA ALA A 155 14.97 -4.16 -0.18
C ALA A 155 14.76 -5.13 0.98
N ALA A 156 15.16 -6.40 0.79
CA ALA A 156 15.09 -7.42 1.83
C ALA A 156 15.90 -7.04 3.07
N GLY A 157 17.10 -6.48 2.89
CA GLY A 157 17.94 -5.98 3.99
C GLY A 157 17.24 -4.90 4.80
N ILE A 158 16.68 -3.89 4.14
CA ILE A 158 15.97 -2.79 4.78
C ILE A 158 14.76 -3.31 5.59
N ILE A 159 13.98 -4.21 5.00
CA ILE A 159 12.80 -4.80 5.67
C ILE A 159 13.25 -5.67 6.86
N GLN A 160 14.27 -6.50 6.69
CA GLN A 160 14.78 -7.36 7.77
C GLN A 160 15.30 -6.55 8.96
N ASP A 161 16.04 -5.47 8.70
CA ASP A 161 16.52 -4.56 9.74
C ASP A 161 15.36 -3.90 10.51
N ALA A 162 14.30 -3.53 9.81
CA ALA A 162 13.10 -2.98 10.42
C ALA A 162 12.38 -4.01 11.31
N LEU A 163 12.26 -5.26 10.85
CA LEU A 163 11.68 -6.38 11.60
C LEU A 163 12.48 -6.70 12.88
N GLN A 164 13.81 -6.62 12.81
CA GLN A 164 14.69 -6.82 13.97
C GLN A 164 14.59 -5.68 14.99
N LYS A 165 14.36 -4.43 14.54
CA LYS A 165 14.11 -3.31 15.46
C LYS A 165 12.82 -3.48 16.25
N VAL A 166 11.78 -4.06 15.63
CA VAL A 166 10.49 -4.34 16.29
C VAL A 166 10.61 -5.53 17.26
N ASN A 167 11.39 -6.55 16.88
CA ASN A 167 11.66 -7.71 17.73
C ASN A 167 13.17 -7.96 17.80
N PRO A 168 13.87 -7.44 18.82
CA PRO A 168 15.32 -7.59 18.99
C PRO A 168 15.79 -9.03 19.14
N ASP A 169 14.91 -9.95 19.59
CA ASP A 169 15.24 -11.38 19.70
C ASP A 169 15.21 -12.11 18.34
N ASN A 170 14.75 -11.42 17.29
CA ASN A 170 14.77 -11.94 15.94
C ASN A 170 16.20 -11.92 15.37
N THR A 171 16.87 -13.03 15.36
CA THR A 171 18.23 -13.21 14.81
C THR A 171 18.26 -13.63 13.33
N LYS A 172 17.09 -13.74 12.69
CA LYS A 172 17.00 -14.15 11.28
C LYS A 172 17.68 -13.13 10.37
N LYS A 173 18.37 -13.64 9.34
CA LYS A 173 18.99 -12.83 8.28
C LYS A 173 18.20 -13.00 6.99
N ILE A 174 18.34 -12.07 6.07
CA ILE A 174 17.82 -12.23 4.70
C ILE A 174 18.34 -13.52 4.09
N LYS A 175 17.55 -14.12 3.20
CA LYS A 175 17.91 -15.38 2.55
C LYS A 175 17.56 -15.31 1.06
N ALA A 176 18.58 -15.60 0.23
CA ALA A 176 18.39 -15.80 -1.20
C ALA A 176 17.56 -17.06 -1.46
N ASN A 177 16.66 -16.98 -2.42
CA ASN A 177 15.82 -18.11 -2.83
C ASN A 177 15.52 -18.04 -4.32
N ASP A 178 15.54 -19.18 -5.00
CA ASP A 178 15.19 -19.35 -6.41
C ASP A 178 14.12 -20.44 -6.62
N THR A 179 13.64 -21.04 -5.52
CA THR A 179 12.69 -22.16 -5.54
C THR A 179 11.25 -21.74 -5.27
N TYR A 180 11.04 -20.55 -4.74
CA TYR A 180 9.69 -20.01 -4.57
C TYR A 180 9.15 -19.48 -5.90
N TYR A 181 7.88 -19.66 -6.13
CA TYR A 181 7.22 -19.22 -7.36
C TYR A 181 7.00 -17.70 -7.39
N ILE A 182 6.94 -17.08 -6.22
CA ILE A 182 6.77 -15.64 -5.99
C ILE A 182 7.87 -15.19 -5.05
#